data_3966e528c1ae0369c61d4a9a09ace17a
#
_entry.id   3966e528c1ae0369c61d4a9a09ace17a
#
_cell.length_a   1.000
_cell.length_b   1.000
_cell.length_c   1.000
_cell.angle_alpha   90.00
_cell.angle_beta   90.00
_cell.angle_gamma   90.00
#
_symmetry.space_group_name_H-M   'P 1'
#
loop_
_entity.id
_entity.type
_entity.pdbx_description
1 polymer ?
#
loop_
_entity_poly.entity_id
_entity_poly.type
_entity_poly.pdbx_seq_one_letter_code
_entity_poly.pdbx_strand_id
1 'polypeptide(L)'
;TEIYTLSLHDALPISIHFVAVNCAALPEGLLESELFGHERGAFTGAIGNKPGKFELAHTGTILLDEIGEMPLALQAKLLRVLQEREVDRLGGKKPLPIDIRVLSTTNCDLRDMIRAGTFREDLFYRLNVVPVRLFPLRERIDDITTLARSFFVRHGYHQAQLTVEAVSHLKNNSWRGNVRELFNVLERAAIVADGGVIEPAHLWLEEMMGMEEDLCPVRRSEEHTSELQSPIHIS
;
A
#
# COMPACT_ATOMS: atom_id res chain seq x y z
N THR A 1 3.10 7.60 -5.77
CA THR A 1 1.72 7.10 -5.65
C THR A 1 0.78 8.12 -6.22
N GLU A 2 -0.02 7.74 -7.18
CA GLU A 2 -1.08 8.58 -7.74
C GLU A 2 -2.40 8.24 -7.04
N ILE A 3 -3.18 9.27 -6.72
CA ILE A 3 -4.51 9.12 -6.13
C ILE A 3 -5.53 9.58 -7.16
N TYR A 4 -6.45 8.71 -7.50
CA TYR A 4 -7.55 9.01 -8.42
C TYR A 4 -8.85 9.13 -7.63
N THR A 5 -9.63 10.17 -7.87
CA THR A 5 -10.91 10.35 -7.18
C THR A 5 -12.06 10.38 -8.18
N LEU A 6 -13.09 9.62 -7.88
CA LEU A 6 -14.37 9.65 -8.57
C LEU A 6 -15.35 10.53 -7.79
N SER A 7 -15.91 11.49 -8.47
CA SER A 7 -17.01 12.34 -8.01
C SER A 7 -16.63 13.68 -7.39
N LEU A 8 -16.85 14.70 -8.18
CA LEU A 8 -17.02 16.09 -7.76
C LEU A 8 -18.45 16.39 -7.26
N HIS A 9 -19.28 15.38 -7.08
CA HIS A 9 -20.59 15.59 -6.45
C HIS A 9 -20.37 15.67 -4.95
N ASP A 10 -20.60 16.88 -4.47
CA ASP A 10 -20.62 17.28 -3.08
C ASP A 10 -19.27 17.40 -2.37
N ALA A 11 -18.81 18.63 -2.29
CA ALA A 11 -17.87 19.11 -1.28
C ALA A 11 -18.51 19.04 0.14
N LEU A 12 -19.18 17.94 0.46
CA LEU A 12 -19.71 17.67 1.78
C LEU A 12 -18.67 16.95 2.64
N PRO A 13 -18.68 17.18 3.95
CA PRO A 13 -17.72 16.59 4.87
C PRO A 13 -17.70 15.07 4.74
N ILE A 14 -16.51 14.49 4.87
CA ILE A 14 -16.26 13.06 4.88
C ILE A 14 -17.33 12.38 5.72
N SER A 15 -18.20 11.62 5.08
CA SER A 15 -19.26 10.93 5.78
C SER A 15 -18.67 9.88 6.73
N ILE A 16 -19.44 9.49 7.71
CA ILE A 16 -19.07 8.69 8.89
C ILE A 16 -18.41 7.34 8.52
N HIS A 17 -18.59 6.84 7.30
CA HIS A 17 -18.06 5.54 6.87
C HIS A 17 -16.89 5.69 5.89
N PHE A 18 -15.69 5.39 6.38
CA PHE A 18 -14.49 5.27 5.56
C PHE A 18 -14.02 3.80 5.55
N VAL A 19 -14.07 3.17 4.39
CA VAL A 19 -13.68 1.77 4.20
C VAL A 19 -12.47 1.69 3.30
N ALA A 20 -11.36 1.15 3.80
CA ALA A 20 -10.15 0.93 3.01
C ALA A 20 -9.99 -0.54 2.64
N VAL A 21 -9.58 -0.81 1.41
CA VAL A 21 -9.28 -2.14 0.89
C VAL A 21 -7.97 -2.07 0.13
N ASN A 22 -7.00 -2.92 0.50
CA ASN A 22 -5.79 -3.10 -0.28
C ASN A 22 -6.00 -4.25 -1.29
N CYS A 23 -5.89 -3.93 -2.59
CA CYS A 23 -6.14 -4.87 -3.68
C CYS A 23 -5.02 -5.90 -3.85
N ALA A 24 -3.81 -5.60 -3.35
CA ALA A 24 -2.67 -6.52 -3.41
C ALA A 24 -2.62 -7.51 -2.23
N ALA A 25 -3.34 -7.23 -1.14
CA ALA A 25 -3.21 -7.98 0.11
C ALA A 25 -3.89 -9.35 0.11
N LEU A 26 -4.81 -9.61 -0.84
CA LEU A 26 -5.66 -10.80 -0.82
C LEU A 26 -5.60 -11.56 -2.17
N PRO A 27 -5.66 -12.90 -2.14
CA PRO A 27 -5.90 -13.69 -3.35
C PRO A 27 -7.21 -13.31 -4.03
N GLU A 28 -7.28 -13.45 -5.36
CA GLU A 28 -8.40 -12.98 -6.21
C GLU A 28 -9.79 -13.36 -5.68
N GLY A 29 -10.02 -14.64 -5.36
CA GLY A 29 -11.34 -15.10 -4.88
C GLY A 29 -11.73 -14.53 -3.51
N LEU A 30 -10.75 -14.26 -2.64
CA LEU A 30 -11.00 -13.59 -1.36
C LEU A 30 -11.24 -12.10 -1.56
N LEU A 31 -10.46 -11.45 -2.42
CA LEU A 31 -10.65 -10.04 -2.76
C LEU A 31 -12.04 -9.80 -3.35
N GLU A 32 -12.49 -10.68 -4.24
CA GLU A 32 -13.84 -10.62 -4.81
C GLU A 32 -14.92 -10.69 -3.74
N SER A 33 -14.85 -11.69 -2.86
CA SER A 33 -15.79 -11.87 -1.77
C SER A 33 -15.76 -10.72 -0.75
N GLU A 34 -14.59 -10.15 -0.46
CA GLU A 34 -14.47 -8.96 0.41
C GLU A 34 -15.08 -7.72 -0.23
N LEU A 35 -14.80 -7.46 -1.50
CA LEU A 35 -15.29 -6.26 -2.19
C LEU A 35 -16.81 -6.29 -2.41
N PHE A 36 -17.32 -7.38 -2.99
CA PHE A 36 -18.70 -7.46 -3.47
C PHE A 36 -19.64 -8.16 -2.48
N GLY A 37 -19.08 -8.92 -1.50
CA GLY A 37 -19.89 -9.74 -0.59
C GLY A 37 -20.36 -11.05 -1.23
N HIS A 38 -20.95 -11.91 -0.43
CA HIS A 38 -21.50 -13.18 -0.90
C HIS A 38 -22.76 -13.60 -0.17
N GLU A 39 -23.59 -14.37 -0.85
CA GLU A 39 -24.70 -15.10 -0.25
C GLU A 39 -24.28 -16.51 0.13
N ARG A 40 -25.02 -17.09 1.06
CA ARG A 40 -24.81 -18.48 1.50
C ARG A 40 -24.84 -19.43 0.31
N GLY A 41 -23.80 -20.26 0.18
CA GLY A 41 -23.67 -21.24 -0.91
C GLY A 41 -23.08 -20.67 -2.21
N ALA A 42 -22.63 -19.43 -2.25
CA ALA A 42 -22.02 -18.83 -3.43
C ALA A 42 -20.74 -19.56 -3.89
N PHE A 43 -19.99 -20.13 -2.94
CA PHE A 43 -18.80 -20.96 -3.18
C PHE A 43 -18.61 -21.97 -2.04
N THR A 44 -17.70 -22.93 -2.23
CA THR A 44 -17.35 -23.92 -1.21
C THR A 44 -16.74 -23.21 0.01
N GLY A 45 -17.47 -23.19 1.14
CA GLY A 45 -17.09 -22.47 2.36
C GLY A 45 -17.93 -21.22 2.67
N ALA A 46 -18.85 -20.81 1.79
CA ALA A 46 -19.82 -19.75 2.05
C ALA A 46 -20.95 -20.24 2.98
N ILE A 47 -20.66 -20.32 4.27
CA ILE A 47 -21.61 -20.85 5.29
C ILE A 47 -22.75 -19.86 5.56
N GLY A 48 -22.51 -18.56 5.40
CA GLY A 48 -23.47 -17.49 5.67
C GLY A 48 -23.42 -16.39 4.62
N ASN A 49 -24.31 -15.40 4.77
CA ASN A 49 -24.27 -14.17 3.97
C ASN A 49 -23.22 -13.24 4.59
N LYS A 50 -22.42 -12.57 3.74
CA LYS A 50 -21.45 -11.55 4.15
C LYS A 50 -21.62 -10.29 3.28
N PRO A 51 -21.85 -9.10 3.89
CA PRO A 51 -21.86 -7.86 3.13
C PRO A 51 -20.46 -7.54 2.59
N GLY A 52 -20.39 -7.01 1.38
CA GLY A 52 -19.17 -6.55 0.77
C GLY A 52 -18.72 -5.17 1.26
N LYS A 53 -17.46 -4.82 0.99
CA LYS A 53 -16.89 -3.51 1.35
C LYS A 53 -17.61 -2.35 0.64
N PHE A 54 -18.13 -2.55 -0.57
CA PHE A 54 -18.96 -1.56 -1.25
C PHE A 54 -20.26 -1.28 -0.51
N GLU A 55 -20.92 -2.31 0.03
CA GLU A 55 -22.11 -2.14 0.85
C GLU A 55 -21.81 -1.42 2.17
N LEU A 56 -20.69 -1.80 2.82
CA LEU A 56 -20.24 -1.19 4.08
C LEU A 56 -19.84 0.29 3.90
N ALA A 57 -19.43 0.67 2.69
CA ALA A 57 -19.08 2.04 2.34
C ALA A 57 -20.30 2.87 1.89
N HIS A 58 -21.51 2.28 1.88
CA HIS A 58 -22.72 3.01 1.46
C HIS A 58 -22.90 4.31 2.25
N THR A 59 -23.22 5.39 1.55
CA THR A 59 -23.26 6.79 2.03
C THR A 59 -21.92 7.33 2.53
N GLY A 60 -20.81 6.63 2.21
CA GLY A 60 -19.47 6.94 2.69
C GLY A 60 -18.42 6.98 1.59
N THR A 61 -17.20 6.67 1.99
CA THR A 61 -16.03 6.65 1.11
C THR A 61 -15.36 5.29 1.14
N ILE A 62 -15.08 4.73 -0.04
CA ILE A 62 -14.21 3.56 -0.17
C ILE A 62 -12.85 3.99 -0.75
N LEU A 63 -11.78 3.50 -0.15
CA LEU A 63 -10.42 3.61 -0.65
C LEU A 63 -9.99 2.25 -1.21
N LEU A 64 -9.67 2.22 -2.51
CA LEU A 64 -9.07 1.07 -3.20
C LEU A 64 -7.57 1.33 -3.32
N ASP A 65 -6.80 0.77 -2.41
CA ASP A 65 -5.36 0.91 -2.39
C ASP A 65 -4.70 -0.10 -3.32
N GLU A 66 -3.67 0.30 -4.06
CA GLU A 66 -2.97 -0.50 -5.06
C GLU A 66 -3.91 -1.07 -6.14
N ILE A 67 -4.73 -0.20 -6.75
CA ILE A 67 -5.72 -0.60 -7.76
C ILE A 67 -5.11 -1.30 -8.98
N GLY A 68 -3.84 -1.01 -9.31
CA GLY A 68 -3.09 -1.67 -10.37
C GLY A 68 -2.96 -3.18 -10.18
N GLU A 69 -2.96 -3.66 -8.94
CA GLU A 69 -2.85 -5.09 -8.61
C GLU A 69 -4.18 -5.86 -8.71
N MET A 70 -5.28 -5.16 -9.03
CA MET A 70 -6.59 -5.79 -9.16
C MET A 70 -6.65 -6.68 -10.41
N PRO A 71 -7.06 -7.97 -10.30
CA PRO A 71 -7.25 -8.86 -11.44
C PRO A 71 -8.25 -8.33 -12.46
N LEU A 72 -8.01 -8.57 -13.76
CA LEU A 72 -8.86 -8.07 -14.86
C LEU A 72 -10.35 -8.44 -14.72
N ALA A 73 -10.65 -9.63 -14.19
CA ALA A 73 -12.02 -10.06 -13.94
C ALA A 73 -12.72 -9.14 -12.92
N LEU A 74 -12.02 -8.73 -11.88
CA LEU A 74 -12.56 -7.83 -10.86
C LEU A 74 -12.62 -6.38 -11.34
N GLN A 75 -11.72 -5.95 -12.23
CA GLN A 75 -11.78 -4.64 -12.87
C GLN A 75 -13.10 -4.46 -13.66
N ALA A 76 -13.56 -5.51 -14.35
CA ALA A 76 -14.83 -5.47 -15.08
C ALA A 76 -16.03 -5.33 -14.13
N LYS A 77 -16.02 -6.03 -12.99
CA LYS A 77 -17.05 -5.90 -11.95
C LYS A 77 -17.03 -4.52 -11.29
N LEU A 78 -15.86 -4.03 -10.98
CA LEU A 78 -15.67 -2.68 -10.43
C LEU A 78 -16.24 -1.62 -11.38
N LEU A 79 -15.97 -1.74 -12.70
CA LEU A 79 -16.50 -0.81 -13.68
C LEU A 79 -18.04 -0.75 -13.66
N ARG A 80 -18.71 -1.91 -13.56
CA ARG A 80 -20.17 -1.96 -13.44
C ARG A 80 -20.65 -1.25 -12.18
N VAL A 81 -20.03 -1.50 -11.03
CA VAL A 81 -20.34 -0.82 -9.77
C VAL A 81 -20.24 0.70 -9.91
N LEU A 82 -19.18 1.18 -10.57
CA LEU A 82 -18.95 2.62 -10.77
C LEU A 82 -19.94 3.26 -11.77
N GLN A 83 -20.42 2.50 -12.75
CA GLN A 83 -21.35 2.98 -13.78
C GLN A 83 -22.80 2.94 -13.32
N GLU A 84 -23.21 1.79 -12.79
CA GLU A 84 -24.60 1.49 -12.45
C GLU A 84 -24.96 1.94 -11.03
N ARG A 85 -23.96 2.21 -10.16
CA ARG A 85 -24.12 2.50 -8.72
C ARG A 85 -24.87 1.39 -7.98
N GLU A 86 -24.60 0.16 -8.40
CA GLU A 86 -25.19 -1.03 -7.83
C GLU A 86 -24.09 -2.07 -7.62
N VAL A 87 -24.24 -2.92 -6.61
CA VAL A 87 -23.34 -4.03 -6.34
C VAL A 87 -24.10 -5.36 -6.35
N ASP A 88 -23.54 -6.34 -7.05
CA ASP A 88 -24.03 -7.71 -7.06
C ASP A 88 -23.20 -8.56 -6.09
N ARG A 89 -23.84 -9.16 -5.10
CA ARG A 89 -23.19 -10.17 -4.26
C ARG A 89 -22.91 -11.44 -5.07
N LEU A 90 -21.81 -12.12 -4.74
CA LEU A 90 -21.55 -13.46 -5.27
C LEU A 90 -22.71 -14.40 -4.90
N GLY A 91 -23.29 -15.06 -5.91
CA GLY A 91 -24.48 -15.91 -5.75
C GLY A 91 -25.78 -15.14 -5.51
N GLY A 92 -25.75 -13.83 -5.45
CA GLY A 92 -26.91 -12.97 -5.28
C GLY A 92 -27.74 -12.87 -6.58
N LYS A 93 -29.04 -12.64 -6.43
CA LYS A 93 -29.97 -12.49 -7.56
C LYS A 93 -30.45 -11.05 -7.77
N LYS A 94 -30.17 -10.17 -6.85
CA LYS A 94 -30.66 -8.78 -6.90
C LYS A 94 -29.50 -7.83 -6.68
N PRO A 95 -29.32 -6.84 -7.56
CA PRO A 95 -28.38 -5.77 -7.34
C PRO A 95 -28.81 -4.93 -6.13
N LEU A 96 -27.83 -4.41 -5.40
CA LEU A 96 -28.01 -3.55 -4.24
C LEU A 96 -27.54 -2.14 -4.63
N PRO A 97 -28.41 -1.13 -4.59
CA PRO A 97 -28.01 0.24 -4.89
C PRO A 97 -27.04 0.77 -3.83
N ILE A 98 -25.99 1.44 -4.29
CA ILE A 98 -25.00 2.07 -3.42
C ILE A 98 -24.76 3.51 -3.84
N ASP A 99 -24.54 4.35 -2.84
CA ASP A 99 -24.07 5.72 -3.02
C ASP A 99 -22.76 5.88 -2.27
N ILE A 100 -21.65 5.97 -3.02
CA ILE A 100 -20.30 5.97 -2.46
C ILE A 100 -19.41 6.98 -3.17
N ARG A 101 -18.47 7.52 -2.43
CA ARG A 101 -17.31 8.19 -2.98
C ARG A 101 -16.17 7.18 -3.10
N VAL A 102 -15.53 7.12 -4.27
CA VAL A 102 -14.39 6.21 -4.51
C VAL A 102 -13.10 7.00 -4.59
N LEU A 103 -12.12 6.57 -3.80
CA LEU A 103 -10.71 6.96 -3.90
C LEU A 103 -9.94 5.73 -4.34
N SER A 104 -9.00 5.90 -5.27
CA SER A 104 -8.08 4.82 -5.64
C SER A 104 -6.64 5.32 -5.63
N THR A 105 -5.73 4.45 -5.22
CA THR A 105 -4.30 4.73 -5.23
C THR A 105 -3.57 3.69 -6.06
N THR A 106 -2.45 4.06 -6.61
CA THR A 106 -1.53 3.14 -7.29
C THR A 106 -0.10 3.66 -7.21
N ASN A 107 0.85 2.75 -7.20
CA ASN A 107 2.28 3.02 -7.35
C ASN A 107 2.80 2.69 -8.77
N CYS A 108 1.94 2.14 -9.64
CA CYS A 108 2.26 1.77 -11.01
C CYS A 108 1.73 2.82 -12.00
N ASP A 109 2.35 2.90 -13.18
CA ASP A 109 1.80 3.66 -14.30
C ASP A 109 0.67 2.84 -14.96
N LEU A 110 -0.57 3.26 -14.72
CA LEU A 110 -1.75 2.57 -15.29
C LEU A 110 -1.79 2.64 -16.82
N ARG A 111 -1.16 3.63 -17.47
CA ARG A 111 -1.10 3.70 -18.93
C ARG A 111 -0.19 2.63 -19.50
N ASP A 112 0.92 2.32 -18.83
CA ASP A 112 1.79 1.21 -19.20
C ASP A 112 1.05 -0.12 -19.03
N MET A 113 0.29 -0.27 -17.96
CA MET A 113 -0.53 -1.45 -17.70
C MET A 113 -1.65 -1.63 -18.75
N ILE A 114 -2.26 -0.54 -19.23
CA ILE A 114 -3.23 -0.58 -20.34
C ILE A 114 -2.55 -1.07 -21.61
N ARG A 115 -1.36 -0.56 -21.94
CA ARG A 115 -0.59 -1.00 -23.11
C ARG A 115 -0.20 -2.49 -23.02
N ALA A 116 0.10 -2.96 -21.82
CA ALA A 116 0.39 -4.37 -21.53
C ALA A 116 -0.85 -5.27 -21.47
N GLY A 117 -2.06 -4.69 -21.51
CA GLY A 117 -3.32 -5.44 -21.43
C GLY A 117 -3.64 -5.97 -20.02
N THR A 118 -2.98 -5.47 -18.97
CA THR A 118 -3.19 -5.87 -17.57
C THR A 118 -4.13 -4.94 -16.81
N PHE A 119 -4.47 -3.79 -17.38
CA PHE A 119 -5.47 -2.87 -16.85
C PHE A 119 -6.43 -2.40 -17.95
N ARG A 120 -7.72 -2.28 -17.63
CA ARG A 120 -8.75 -1.88 -18.58
C ARG A 120 -8.75 -0.37 -18.78
N GLU A 121 -8.79 0.05 -20.04
CA GLU A 121 -8.82 1.46 -20.42
C GLU A 121 -10.13 2.15 -19.99
N ASP A 122 -11.27 1.46 -20.09
CA ASP A 122 -12.57 1.99 -19.69
C ASP A 122 -12.64 2.26 -18.17
N LEU A 123 -12.07 1.40 -17.36
CA LEU A 123 -11.96 1.59 -15.92
C LEU A 123 -11.02 2.78 -15.58
N PHE A 124 -9.89 2.90 -16.29
CA PHE A 124 -8.97 4.02 -16.11
C PHE A 124 -9.68 5.36 -16.26
N TYR A 125 -10.41 5.57 -17.37
CA TYR A 125 -11.13 6.83 -17.59
C TYR A 125 -12.23 7.07 -16.55
N ARG A 126 -12.80 6.03 -15.99
CA ARG A 126 -13.81 6.16 -14.93
C ARG A 126 -13.23 6.51 -13.58
N LEU A 127 -12.00 6.06 -13.27
CA LEU A 127 -11.28 6.38 -12.03
C LEU A 127 -10.53 7.73 -12.12
N ASN A 128 -9.94 8.04 -13.26
CA ASN A 128 -9.06 9.20 -13.44
C ASN A 128 -9.85 10.51 -13.70
N VAL A 129 -10.76 10.86 -12.80
CA VAL A 129 -11.55 12.10 -12.89
C VAL A 129 -10.79 13.28 -12.30
N VAL A 130 -10.19 13.10 -11.12
CA VAL A 130 -9.36 14.11 -10.45
C VAL A 130 -8.06 13.45 -10.01
N PRO A 131 -7.02 13.46 -10.87
CA PRO A 131 -5.73 12.90 -10.50
C PRO A 131 -5.00 13.79 -9.50
N VAL A 132 -4.47 13.17 -8.43
CA VAL A 132 -3.62 13.83 -7.45
C VAL A 132 -2.29 13.08 -7.40
N ARG A 133 -1.21 13.77 -7.74
CA ARG A 133 0.14 13.21 -7.68
C ARG A 133 0.78 13.54 -6.35
N LEU A 134 1.23 12.50 -5.64
CA LEU A 134 2.04 12.63 -4.44
C LEU A 134 3.53 12.55 -4.80
N PHE A 135 4.24 13.64 -4.56
CA PHE A 135 5.69 13.68 -4.77
C PHE A 135 6.42 12.85 -3.72
N PRO A 136 7.50 12.16 -4.08
CA PRO A 136 8.33 11.45 -3.12
C PRO A 136 8.99 12.42 -2.12
N LEU A 137 9.35 11.91 -0.94
CA LEU A 137 9.86 12.75 0.16
C LEU A 137 11.13 13.53 -0.23
N ARG A 138 11.99 12.97 -1.07
CA ARG A 138 13.19 13.64 -1.61
C ARG A 138 12.89 14.91 -2.42
N GLU A 139 11.68 15.05 -2.95
CA GLU A 139 11.25 16.25 -3.70
C GLU A 139 10.50 17.27 -2.81
N ARG A 140 10.27 16.93 -1.53
CA ARG A 140 9.62 17.78 -0.52
C ARG A 140 10.33 17.70 0.83
N ILE A 141 11.64 17.89 0.79
CA ILE A 141 12.53 17.76 1.97
C ILE A 141 12.15 18.72 3.11
N ASP A 142 11.52 19.85 2.81
CA ASP A 142 11.09 20.81 3.82
C ASP A 142 9.95 20.28 4.70
N ASP A 143 9.19 19.28 4.23
CA ASP A 143 8.14 18.63 5.00
C ASP A 143 8.71 17.74 6.12
N ILE A 144 9.99 17.32 6.04
CA ILE A 144 10.60 16.37 6.96
C ILE A 144 10.46 16.82 8.42
N THR A 145 10.74 18.09 8.69
CA THR A 145 10.66 18.63 10.06
C THR A 145 9.23 18.61 10.59
N THR A 146 8.26 18.94 9.75
CA THR A 146 6.83 18.93 10.11
C THR A 146 6.33 17.51 10.32
N LEU A 147 6.73 16.58 9.44
CA LEU A 147 6.40 15.16 9.55
C LEU A 147 6.99 14.55 10.82
N ALA A 148 8.26 14.86 11.14
CA ALA A 148 8.91 14.38 12.36
C ALA A 148 8.19 14.87 13.62
N ARG A 149 7.84 16.16 13.68
CA ARG A 149 7.07 16.70 14.81
C ARG A 149 5.71 16.03 14.96
N SER A 150 4.99 15.85 13.84
CA SER A 150 3.70 15.16 13.84
C SER A 150 3.82 13.70 14.29
N PHE A 151 4.89 13.02 13.88
CA PHE A 151 5.20 11.66 14.30
C PHE A 151 5.38 11.57 15.80
N PHE A 152 6.24 12.40 16.39
CA PHE A 152 6.53 12.37 17.83
C PHE A 152 5.27 12.63 18.67
N VAL A 153 4.46 13.61 18.28
CA VAL A 153 3.21 13.93 18.99
C VAL A 153 2.24 12.73 18.94
N ARG A 154 2.07 12.10 17.76
CA ARG A 154 1.13 10.98 17.59
C ARG A 154 1.55 9.72 18.34
N HIS A 155 2.85 9.50 18.49
CA HIS A 155 3.40 8.29 19.14
C HIS A 155 3.78 8.51 20.61
N GLY A 156 3.40 9.65 21.19
CA GLY A 156 3.61 9.92 22.62
C GLY A 156 5.02 10.38 23.00
N TYR A 157 5.88 10.64 22.03
CA TYR A 157 7.24 11.17 22.26
C TYR A 157 7.21 12.69 22.41
N HIS A 158 6.43 13.22 23.36
CA HIS A 158 6.18 14.66 23.49
C HIS A 158 7.44 15.50 23.83
N GLN A 159 8.46 14.87 24.39
CA GLN A 159 9.73 15.54 24.75
C GLN A 159 10.82 15.36 23.68
N ALA A 160 10.59 14.51 22.66
CA ALA A 160 11.56 14.25 21.60
C ALA A 160 11.80 15.51 20.76
N GLN A 161 13.07 15.88 20.63
CA GLN A 161 13.51 17.03 19.85
C GLN A 161 14.71 16.65 19.00
N LEU A 162 14.66 17.04 17.73
CA LEU A 162 15.78 16.88 16.80
C LEU A 162 16.75 18.05 16.97
N THR A 163 18.05 17.77 17.04
CA THR A 163 19.06 18.82 16.91
C THR A 163 19.10 19.37 15.48
N VAL A 164 19.70 20.54 15.29
CA VAL A 164 19.84 21.16 13.94
C VAL A 164 20.63 20.23 13.01
N GLU A 165 21.67 19.61 13.56
CA GLU A 165 22.51 18.64 12.85
C GLU A 165 21.71 17.39 12.45
N ALA A 166 20.88 16.86 13.35
CA ALA A 166 20.00 15.72 13.05
C ALA A 166 19.00 16.06 11.92
N VAL A 167 18.40 17.24 11.96
CA VAL A 167 17.52 17.71 10.87
C VAL A 167 18.28 17.80 9.55
N SER A 168 19.52 18.30 9.56
CA SER A 168 20.36 18.38 8.36
C SER A 168 20.64 16.99 7.78
N HIS A 169 20.97 16.01 8.62
CA HIS A 169 21.17 14.62 8.18
C HIS A 169 19.89 14.02 7.57
N LEU A 170 18.73 14.23 8.21
CA LEU A 170 17.45 13.77 7.66
C LEU A 170 17.13 14.42 6.30
N LYS A 171 17.44 15.70 6.10
CA LYS A 171 17.19 16.39 4.83
C LYS A 171 18.12 15.92 3.70
N ASN A 172 19.28 15.42 4.00
CA ASN A 172 20.29 14.98 3.03
C ASN A 172 20.10 13.51 2.59
N ASN A 173 19.21 12.75 3.24
CA ASN A 173 18.98 11.36 2.88
C ASN A 173 18.05 11.21 1.67
N SER A 174 18.24 10.14 0.90
CA SER A 174 17.52 9.84 -0.33
C SER A 174 16.05 9.43 -0.16
N TRP A 175 15.70 8.90 1.00
CA TRP A 175 14.33 8.47 1.38
C TRP A 175 13.63 7.59 0.34
N ARG A 176 14.27 6.47 -0.05
CA ARG A 176 13.70 5.52 -1.02
C ARG A 176 12.35 4.96 -0.58
N GLY A 177 12.21 4.66 0.72
CA GLY A 177 10.96 4.25 1.37
C GLY A 177 10.04 5.41 1.79
N ASN A 178 10.39 6.66 1.40
CA ASN A 178 9.58 7.85 1.66
C ASN A 178 9.25 8.08 3.15
N VAL A 179 8.02 8.49 3.44
CA VAL A 179 7.55 8.79 4.81
C VAL A 179 7.57 7.55 5.71
N ARG A 180 7.36 6.36 5.13
CA ARG A 180 7.38 5.10 5.91
C ARG A 180 8.80 4.82 6.44
N GLU A 181 9.81 5.00 5.61
CA GLU A 181 11.21 4.91 6.02
C GLU A 181 11.58 5.98 7.06
N LEU A 182 11.19 7.24 6.82
CA LEU A 182 11.40 8.33 7.77
C LEU A 182 10.83 7.99 9.15
N PHE A 183 9.59 7.50 9.22
CA PHE A 183 8.94 7.18 10.49
C PHE A 183 9.64 6.03 11.22
N ASN A 184 10.11 5.01 10.49
CA ASN A 184 10.90 3.92 11.09
C ASN A 184 12.23 4.43 11.68
N VAL A 185 12.89 5.36 10.99
CA VAL A 185 14.13 5.98 11.49
C VAL A 185 13.86 6.81 12.74
N LEU A 186 12.79 7.62 12.71
CA LEU A 186 12.41 8.46 13.85
C LEU A 186 11.99 7.64 15.08
N GLU A 187 11.30 6.53 14.88
CA GLU A 187 10.89 5.64 15.96
C GLU A 187 12.11 5.02 16.65
N ARG A 188 13.04 4.47 15.86
CA ARG A 188 14.31 3.94 16.41
C ARG A 188 15.10 5.01 17.15
N ALA A 189 15.23 6.20 16.55
CA ALA A 189 15.96 7.31 17.16
C ALA A 189 15.32 7.78 18.48
N ALA A 190 13.99 7.84 18.54
CA ALA A 190 13.28 8.21 19.77
C ALA A 190 13.48 7.17 20.89
N ILE A 191 13.50 5.88 20.55
CA ILE A 191 13.77 4.80 21.52
C ILE A 191 15.21 4.91 22.06
N VAL A 192 16.20 5.07 21.16
CA VAL A 192 17.60 5.16 21.54
C VAL A 192 17.91 6.41 22.38
N ALA A 193 17.24 7.53 22.08
CA ALA A 193 17.37 8.78 22.82
C ALA A 193 16.47 8.86 24.08
N ASP A 194 15.83 7.75 24.47
CA ASP A 194 14.88 7.67 25.59
C ASP A 194 13.82 8.79 25.56
N GLY A 195 13.33 9.10 24.36
CA GLY A 195 12.33 10.14 24.12
C GLY A 195 12.83 11.58 24.29
N GLY A 196 14.12 11.78 24.46
CA GLY A 196 14.78 13.08 24.69
C GLY A 196 15.33 13.72 23.42
N VAL A 197 16.56 14.30 23.53
CA VAL A 197 17.22 15.00 22.42
C VAL A 197 17.80 13.98 21.42
N ILE A 198 17.39 14.07 20.17
CA ILE A 198 17.82 13.20 19.09
C ILE A 198 18.95 13.88 18.32
N GLU A 199 20.13 13.31 18.42
CA GLU A 199 21.36 13.71 17.74
C GLU A 199 21.58 12.85 16.47
N PRO A 200 22.49 13.25 15.54
CA PRO A 200 22.83 12.45 14.37
C PRO A 200 23.23 11.00 14.67
N ALA A 201 23.91 10.76 15.79
CA ALA A 201 24.32 9.42 16.23
C ALA A 201 23.14 8.47 16.53
N HIS A 202 21.96 9.01 16.81
CA HIS A 202 20.75 8.22 17.03
C HIS A 202 20.02 7.87 15.73
N LEU A 203 20.39 8.51 14.60
CA LEU A 203 19.78 8.29 13.29
C LEU A 203 20.56 7.19 12.55
N TRP A 204 20.00 6.00 12.53
CA TRP A 204 20.57 4.89 11.76
C TRP A 204 20.01 4.94 10.33
N LEU A 205 20.71 5.69 9.48
CA LEU A 205 20.37 5.81 8.06
C LEU A 205 21.09 4.69 7.27
N GLU A 206 20.45 4.14 6.25
CA GLU A 206 20.97 3.01 5.46
C GLU A 206 22.33 3.30 4.81
N GLU A 207 22.62 4.56 4.47
CA GLU A 207 23.92 4.97 3.95
C GLU A 207 25.06 4.80 4.99
N MET A 208 24.75 4.82 6.28
CA MET A 208 25.72 4.54 7.35
C MET A 208 25.90 3.03 7.59
N MET A 209 24.90 2.20 7.29
CA MET A 209 25.00 0.74 7.42
C MET A 209 25.81 0.10 6.28
N GLY A 210 25.82 0.70 5.07
CA GLY A 210 26.63 0.22 3.95
C GLY A 210 28.13 0.41 4.11
N MET A 211 28.60 1.17 5.10
CA MET A 211 30.01 1.32 5.41
C MET A 211 30.54 0.25 6.39
N GLU A 212 29.68 -0.51 7.08
CA GLU A 212 30.08 -1.56 8.02
C GLU A 212 30.07 -2.97 7.42
N GLU A 213 29.43 -3.21 6.27
CA GLU A 213 29.40 -4.55 5.65
C GLU A 213 30.71 -4.98 5.00
N ASP A 214 31.67 -4.07 4.79
CA ASP A 214 33.01 -4.42 4.29
C ASP A 214 33.96 -5.02 5.36
N LEU A 215 33.52 -5.17 6.61
CA LEU A 215 34.34 -5.68 7.72
C LEU A 215 34.04 -7.12 8.15
N CYS A 216 33.17 -7.84 7.46
CA CYS A 216 32.94 -9.26 7.75
C CYS A 216 33.42 -10.16 6.61
N PRO A 217 34.63 -10.73 6.67
CA PRO A 217 35.09 -11.69 5.67
C PRO A 217 34.32 -13.01 5.87
N VAL A 218 33.29 -13.24 5.07
CA VAL A 218 32.66 -14.53 4.97
C VAL A 218 33.68 -15.51 4.39
N ARG A 219 34.19 -16.38 5.23
CA ARG A 219 34.98 -17.58 4.80
C ARG A 219 34.08 -18.37 3.86
N ARG A 220 34.40 -18.34 2.57
CA ARG A 220 33.96 -19.37 1.62
C ARG A 220 34.60 -20.69 2.05
N SER A 221 33.82 -21.59 2.58
CA SER A 221 34.19 -23.00 2.65
C SER A 221 34.16 -23.55 1.23
N GLU A 222 35.36 -23.90 0.72
CA GLU A 222 35.52 -24.68 -0.49
C GLU A 222 34.96 -26.08 -0.20
N GLU A 223 33.82 -26.43 -0.76
CA GLU A 223 33.38 -27.81 -0.81
C GLU A 223 34.05 -28.50 -2.00
N HIS A 224 34.91 -29.43 -1.64
CA HIS A 224 35.50 -30.41 -2.53
C HIS A 224 34.43 -31.24 -3.23
N THR A 225 34.31 -31.08 -4.54
CA THR A 225 33.71 -32.09 -5.42
C THR A 225 34.65 -33.25 -5.55
N SER A 226 34.34 -34.37 -4.92
CA SER A 226 34.96 -35.65 -5.24
C SER A 226 33.99 -36.43 -6.13
N GLU A 227 34.49 -36.67 -7.36
CA GLU A 227 33.95 -37.62 -8.32
C GLU A 227 33.89 -39.03 -7.72
N LEU A 228 32.78 -39.72 -7.92
CA LEU A 228 32.73 -41.16 -7.92
C LEU A 228 31.97 -41.64 -9.15
N GLN A 229 32.76 -41.94 -10.19
CA GLN A 229 32.38 -42.86 -11.27
C GLN A 229 32.28 -44.26 -10.70
N SER A 230 31.25 -44.99 -11.05
CA SER A 230 31.35 -46.41 -11.34
C SER A 230 30.06 -46.96 -11.97
N PRO A 231 30.21 -47.78 -13.02
CA PRO A 231 29.09 -48.33 -13.76
C PRO A 231 28.69 -49.68 -13.21
N ILE A 232 27.40 -50.01 -13.22
CA ILE A 232 26.92 -51.37 -13.04
C ILE A 232 26.00 -51.75 -14.20
N HIS A 233 26.44 -52.80 -14.86
CA HIS A 233 25.86 -53.61 -15.91
C HIS A 233 24.83 -54.61 -15.36
N ILE A 234 23.86 -55.00 -16.25
CA ILE A 234 23.25 -56.37 -16.40
C ILE A 234 22.15 -56.67 -15.35
N SER A 235 20.99 -57.12 -15.72
CA SER A 235 20.39 -58.03 -16.73
C SER A 235 18.92 -57.72 -16.91
#